data_266c55c27957d95ade6e82d5d1126f01
#
_entry.id   266c55c27957d95ade6e82d5d1126f01
#
_cell.length_a   1.000
_cell.length_b   1.000
_cell.length_c   1.000
_cell.angle_alpha   90.00
_cell.angle_beta   90.00
_cell.angle_gamma   90.00
#
_symmetry.space_group_name_H-M   'P 1'
#
loop_
_entity.id
_entity.type
_entity.pdbx_description
1 polymer ?
#
loop_
_entity_poly.entity_id
_entity_poly.type
_entity_poly.pdbx_seq_one_letter_code
_entity_poly.pdbx_strand_id
1 'polypeptide(L)'
;MISIIVPIYRVEPYLSRSIESIINQSYKELEILLVDDGSPDGCGTICDTYAEKDTRITVLHQANAGVSAARNAGLAAAKGEYIGFIDPDDFIEPNMYLDMLHAIEADN
;
A
#
# COMPACT_ATOMS: atom_id res chain seq x y z
N MET A 1 0.26 -3.20 14.43
CA MET A 1 0.67 -2.63 13.12
C MET A 1 -0.06 -3.33 12.00
N ILE A 2 -0.52 -2.57 11.02
CA ILE A 2 -1.21 -3.09 9.83
C ILE A 2 -0.27 -2.92 8.65
N SER A 3 -0.04 -4.00 7.89
CA SER A 3 0.70 -3.93 6.63
C SER A 3 -0.28 -3.76 5.49
N ILE A 4 -0.11 -2.68 4.72
CA ILE A 4 -0.95 -2.37 3.57
C ILE A 4 -0.18 -2.67 2.31
N ILE A 5 -0.71 -3.55 1.48
CA ILE A 5 -0.07 -4.00 0.24
C ILE A 5 -0.81 -3.39 -0.94
N VAL A 6 -0.08 -2.67 -1.79
CA VAL A 6 -0.62 -2.02 -2.98
C VAL A 6 0.10 -2.57 -4.21
N PRO A 7 -0.53 -3.46 -4.97
CA PRO A 7 0.04 -3.94 -6.24
C PRO A 7 -0.16 -2.87 -7.31
N ILE A 8 0.92 -2.47 -8.00
CA ILE A 8 0.94 -1.31 -8.88
C ILE A 8 1.35 -1.69 -10.30
N TYR A 9 0.47 -1.37 -11.27
CA TYR A 9 0.79 -1.53 -12.68
C TYR A 9 -0.08 -0.57 -13.53
N ARG A 10 0.57 0.33 -14.25
CA ARG A 10 -0.06 1.27 -15.21
C ARG A 10 -1.20 2.11 -14.62
N VAL A 11 -0.97 2.67 -13.43
CA VAL A 11 -1.98 3.50 -12.73
C VAL A 11 -1.45 4.91 -12.42
N GLU A 12 -0.49 5.38 -13.20
CA GLU A 12 0.18 6.66 -12.94
C GLU A 12 -0.78 7.82 -12.64
N PRO A 13 -1.89 8.03 -13.41
CA PRO A 13 -2.78 9.17 -13.14
C PRO A 13 -3.47 9.13 -11.78
N TYR A 14 -3.57 7.95 -11.15
CA TYR A 14 -4.33 7.76 -9.92
C TYR A 14 -3.45 7.46 -8.71
N LEU A 15 -2.18 7.10 -8.94
CA LEU A 15 -1.33 6.51 -7.90
C LEU A 15 -1.05 7.47 -6.76
N SER A 16 -0.70 8.71 -7.04
CA SER A 16 -0.39 9.70 -5.99
C SER A 16 -1.56 9.92 -5.06
N ARG A 17 -2.78 10.02 -5.60
CA ARG A 17 -3.99 10.19 -4.80
C ARG A 17 -4.23 8.99 -3.89
N SER A 18 -4.03 7.80 -4.41
CA SER A 18 -4.17 6.56 -3.63
C SER A 18 -3.17 6.51 -2.48
N ILE A 19 -1.89 6.76 -2.76
CA ILE A 19 -0.84 6.76 -1.75
C ILE A 19 -1.11 7.81 -0.69
N GLU A 20 -1.50 9.02 -1.08
CA GLU A 20 -1.82 10.10 -0.13
C GLU A 20 -2.96 9.69 0.80
N SER A 21 -3.97 9.00 0.31
CA SER A 21 -5.09 8.55 1.13
C SER A 21 -4.64 7.51 2.18
N ILE A 22 -3.61 6.73 1.88
CA ILE A 22 -3.05 5.77 2.83
C ILE A 22 -2.18 6.49 3.87
N ILE A 23 -1.33 7.41 3.43
CA ILE A 23 -0.46 8.19 4.32
C ILE A 23 -1.29 8.99 5.33
N ASN A 24 -2.44 9.51 4.89
CA ASN A 24 -3.31 10.37 5.69
C ASN A 24 -4.32 9.61 6.54
N GLN A 25 -4.19 8.30 6.68
CA GLN A 25 -5.03 7.53 7.60
C GLN A 25 -4.83 8.03 9.03
N SER A 26 -5.91 8.12 9.80
CA SER A 26 -5.84 8.52 11.20
C SER A 26 -5.09 7.51 12.06
N TYR A 27 -5.16 6.23 11.72
CA TYR A 27 -4.34 5.20 12.34
C TYR A 27 -2.94 5.24 11.72
N LYS A 28 -1.92 5.53 12.53
CA LYS A 28 -0.57 5.82 12.01
C LYS A 28 0.40 4.65 12.00
N GLU A 29 0.08 3.56 12.72
CA GLU A 29 0.98 2.40 12.82
C GLU A 29 0.82 1.48 11.61
N LEU A 30 1.21 1.99 10.45
CA LEU A 30 1.11 1.31 9.17
C LEU A 30 2.49 0.99 8.62
N GLU A 31 2.60 -0.20 8.02
CA GLU A 31 3.67 -0.52 7.09
C GLU A 31 3.05 -0.50 5.70
N ILE A 32 3.58 0.34 4.80
CA ILE A 32 3.01 0.52 3.46
C ILE A 32 3.96 -0.11 2.44
N LEU A 33 3.49 -1.18 1.80
CA LEU A 33 4.27 -1.94 0.83
C LEU A 33 3.73 -1.64 -0.57
N LEU A 34 4.47 -0.82 -1.30
CA LEU A 34 4.14 -0.47 -2.68
C LEU A 34 4.89 -1.44 -3.60
N VAL A 35 4.17 -2.31 -4.27
CA VAL A 35 4.77 -3.33 -5.14
C VAL A 35 4.60 -2.90 -6.60
N ASP A 36 5.67 -2.36 -7.15
CA ASP A 36 5.74 -1.98 -8.56
C ASP A 36 5.98 -3.22 -9.41
N ASP A 37 4.93 -3.69 -10.08
CA ASP A 37 4.95 -4.90 -10.89
C ASP A 37 5.46 -4.63 -12.31
N GLY A 38 6.62 -3.98 -12.40
CA GLY A 38 7.24 -3.70 -13.68
C GLY A 38 6.47 -2.70 -14.52
N SER A 39 5.86 -1.69 -13.90
CA SER A 39 5.08 -0.69 -14.62
C SER A 39 5.97 0.09 -15.59
N PRO A 40 5.59 0.20 -16.88
CA PRO A 40 6.40 0.92 -17.87
C PRO A 40 6.25 2.45 -17.81
N ASP A 41 5.30 2.94 -17.04
CA ASP A 41 5.02 4.37 -16.85
C ASP A 41 5.80 4.96 -15.66
N GLY A 42 5.39 6.12 -15.16
CA GLY A 42 6.04 6.80 -14.05
C GLY A 42 5.76 6.23 -12.66
N CYS A 43 5.04 5.13 -12.52
CA CYS A 43 4.66 4.57 -11.22
C CYS A 43 5.86 4.27 -10.33
N GLY A 44 6.91 3.66 -10.88
CA GLY A 44 8.11 3.33 -10.10
C GLY A 44 8.75 4.54 -9.47
N THR A 45 8.89 5.63 -10.23
CA THR A 45 9.46 6.89 -9.75
C THR A 45 8.57 7.52 -8.69
N ILE A 46 7.26 7.50 -8.89
CA ILE A 46 6.30 8.02 -7.91
C ILE A 46 6.45 7.27 -6.59
N CYS A 47 6.49 5.94 -6.62
CA CYS A 47 6.68 5.13 -5.42
C CYS A 47 7.97 5.50 -4.68
N ASP A 48 9.08 5.59 -5.39
CA ASP A 48 10.38 5.91 -4.78
C ASP A 48 10.38 7.30 -4.15
N THR A 49 9.73 8.27 -4.79
CA THR A 49 9.61 9.62 -4.26
C THR A 49 8.85 9.63 -2.93
N TYR A 50 7.76 8.88 -2.83
CA TYR A 50 7.02 8.79 -1.57
C TYR A 50 7.81 8.05 -0.50
N ALA A 51 8.56 7.02 -0.85
CA ALA A 51 9.38 6.29 0.11
C ALA A 51 10.48 7.17 0.72
N GLU A 52 11.00 8.15 -0.03
CA GLU A 52 11.96 9.11 0.50
C GLU A 52 11.34 10.05 1.54
N LYS A 53 10.04 10.30 1.46
CA LYS A 53 9.34 11.24 2.33
C LYS A 53 8.70 10.58 3.55
N ASP A 54 8.40 9.29 3.50
CA ASP A 54 7.72 8.58 4.57
C ASP A 54 8.41 7.26 4.86
N THR A 55 8.98 7.14 6.04
CA THR A 55 9.76 5.95 6.45
C THR A 55 8.92 4.69 6.59
N ARG A 56 7.59 4.81 6.63
CA ARG A 56 6.69 3.65 6.68
C ARG A 56 6.54 2.96 5.33
N ILE A 57 6.97 3.61 4.25
CA ILE A 57 6.83 3.11 2.89
C ILE A 57 8.06 2.32 2.49
N THR A 58 7.83 1.09 2.04
CA THR A 58 8.84 0.24 1.39
C THR A 58 8.37 -0.05 -0.02
N VAL A 59 9.25 0.15 -1.00
CA VAL A 59 8.94 -0.11 -2.40
C VAL A 59 9.62 -1.39 -2.84
N LEU A 60 8.84 -2.28 -3.46
CA LEU A 60 9.36 -3.49 -4.08
C LEU A 60 9.19 -3.34 -5.59
N HIS A 61 10.30 -3.36 -6.32
CA HIS A 61 10.29 -3.35 -7.78
C HIS A 61 10.51 -4.77 -8.28
N GLN A 62 9.66 -5.26 -9.18
CA GLN A 62 9.79 -6.58 -9.75
C GLN A 62 9.46 -6.57 -11.26
N ALA A 63 9.92 -7.56 -11.98
CA ALA A 63 9.51 -7.76 -13.36
C ALA A 63 8.01 -8.08 -13.40
N ASN A 64 7.32 -7.57 -14.42
CA ASN A 64 5.88 -7.78 -14.54
C ASN A 64 5.54 -9.28 -14.48
N ALA A 65 4.74 -9.66 -13.50
CA ALA A 65 4.35 -11.05 -13.26
C ALA A 65 2.88 -11.19 -12.87
N GLY A 66 2.13 -10.08 -12.84
CA GLY A 66 0.71 -10.06 -12.56
C GLY A 66 0.37 -9.66 -11.13
N VAL A 67 -0.91 -9.33 -10.90
CA VAL A 67 -1.40 -8.82 -9.63
C VAL A 67 -1.22 -9.84 -8.49
N SER A 68 -1.42 -11.12 -8.76
CA SER A 68 -1.26 -12.16 -7.73
C SER A 68 0.20 -12.28 -7.28
N ALA A 69 1.15 -12.20 -8.21
CA ALA A 69 2.58 -12.23 -7.89
C ALA A 69 2.97 -10.99 -7.08
N ALA A 70 2.41 -9.82 -7.43
CA ALA A 70 2.66 -8.59 -6.69
C ALA A 70 2.12 -8.68 -5.25
N ARG A 71 0.90 -9.17 -5.08
CA ARG A 71 0.32 -9.39 -3.75
C ARG A 71 1.16 -10.36 -2.92
N ASN A 72 1.61 -11.45 -3.53
CA ASN A 72 2.46 -12.44 -2.84
C ASN A 72 3.80 -11.85 -2.43
N ALA A 73 4.41 -11.02 -3.27
CA ALA A 73 5.65 -10.32 -2.91
C ALA A 73 5.45 -9.42 -1.69
N GLY A 74 4.35 -8.68 -1.66
CA GLY A 74 3.97 -7.86 -0.51
C GLY A 74 3.76 -8.69 0.75
N LEU A 75 3.03 -9.80 0.63
CA LEU A 75 2.79 -10.71 1.75
C LEU A 75 4.09 -11.28 2.32
N ALA A 76 5.04 -11.64 1.46
CA ALA A 76 6.34 -12.16 1.90
C ALA A 76 7.15 -11.13 2.69
N ALA A 77 6.97 -9.84 2.40
CA ALA A 77 7.68 -8.75 3.06
C ALA A 77 6.93 -8.18 4.27
N ALA A 78 5.63 -8.45 4.40
CA ALA A 78 4.79 -7.85 5.44
C ALA A 78 5.17 -8.31 6.83
N LYS A 79 5.19 -7.36 7.78
CA LYS A 79 5.54 -7.60 9.18
C LYS A 79 4.40 -7.32 10.15
N GLY A 80 3.31 -6.73 9.67
CA GLY A 80 2.18 -6.37 10.52
C GLY A 80 1.35 -7.57 10.96
N GLU A 81 0.64 -7.40 12.06
CA GLU A 81 -0.28 -8.40 12.59
C GLU A 81 -1.51 -8.58 11.71
N TYR A 82 -1.90 -7.50 11.03
CA TYR A 82 -3.03 -7.47 10.11
C TYR A 82 -2.53 -7.07 8.73
N ILE A 83 -3.17 -7.61 7.70
CA ILE A 83 -2.82 -7.36 6.29
C ILE A 83 -4.02 -6.71 5.61
N GLY A 84 -3.79 -5.59 4.93
CA GLY A 84 -4.76 -4.96 4.07
C GLY A 84 -4.27 -4.90 2.63
N PHE A 85 -5.19 -5.05 1.68
CA PHE A 85 -4.89 -4.87 0.26
C PHE A 85 -5.67 -3.66 -0.24
N ILE A 86 -4.98 -2.77 -0.95
CA ILE A 86 -5.59 -1.58 -1.55
C ILE A 86 -5.29 -1.60 -3.04
N ASP A 87 -6.31 -1.42 -3.87
CA ASP A 87 -6.11 -1.24 -5.30
C ASP A 87 -5.47 0.14 -5.56
N PRO A 88 -4.50 0.24 -6.48
CA PRO A 88 -3.68 1.45 -6.62
C PRO A 88 -4.42 2.65 -7.24
N ASP A 89 -5.64 2.47 -7.69
CA ASP A 89 -6.51 3.53 -8.20
C ASP A 89 -7.60 3.91 -7.20
N ASP A 90 -7.65 3.27 -6.02
CA ASP A 90 -8.63 3.55 -5.00
C ASP A 90 -8.19 4.70 -4.09
N PHE A 91 -9.18 5.37 -3.54
CA PHE A 91 -9.02 6.42 -2.53
C PHE A 91 -9.78 5.96 -1.28
N ILE A 92 -9.10 5.90 -0.14
CA ILE A 92 -9.70 5.39 1.09
C ILE A 92 -10.04 6.52 2.07
N GLU A 93 -11.10 6.32 2.84
CA GLU A 93 -11.55 7.27 3.87
C GLU A 93 -10.52 7.39 5.00
N PRO A 94 -10.33 8.59 5.59
CA PRO A 94 -9.27 8.82 6.59
C PRO A 94 -9.31 7.90 7.81
N ASN A 95 -10.48 7.44 8.21
CA ASN A 95 -10.63 6.60 9.41
C ASN A 95 -10.86 5.12 9.09
N MET A 96 -10.68 4.71 7.84
CA MET A 96 -11.04 3.34 7.44
C MET A 96 -10.33 2.28 8.28
N TYR A 97 -9.01 2.38 8.43
CA TYR A 97 -8.25 1.39 9.17
C TYR A 97 -8.44 1.49 10.68
N LEU A 98 -8.61 2.70 11.21
CA LEU A 98 -8.92 2.89 12.62
C LEU A 98 -10.27 2.24 12.97
N ASP A 99 -11.28 2.46 12.15
CA ASP A 99 -12.62 1.91 12.36
C ASP A 99 -12.61 0.38 12.24
N MET A 100 -11.88 -0.16 11.26
CA MET A 100 -11.73 -1.61 11.10
C MET A 100 -11.04 -2.24 12.31
N LEU A 101 -9.98 -1.62 12.81
CA LEU A 101 -9.24 -2.11 13.97
C LEU A 101 -10.12 -2.10 15.22
N HIS A 102 -10.90 -1.04 15.43
CA HIS A 102 -11.84 -0.97 16.55
C HIS A 102 -12.88 -2.06 16.46
N ALA A 103 -13.39 -2.36 15.27
CA ALA A 103 -14.36 -3.42 15.07
C ALA A 103 -13.76 -4.80 15.39
N ILE A 104 -12.52 -5.05 14.97
CA ILE A 104 -11.82 -6.30 15.26
C ILE A 104 -11.60 -6.46 16.77
N GLU A 105 -11.14 -5.41 17.44
CA GLU A 105 -10.87 -5.45 18.89
C GLU A 105 -12.16 -5.60 19.70
N ALA A 106 -13.26 -5.01 19.23
CA ALA A 106 -14.54 -5.12 19.93
C ALA A 106 -15.11 -6.53 19.92
N ASP A 107 -14.77 -7.35 18.91
CA ASP A 107 -15.24 -8.73 18.79
C ASP A 107 -14.40 -9.74 19.61
N ASN A 108 -13.33 -9.25 20.20
CA ASN A 108 -12.44 -10.08 21.04
C ASN A 108 -12.75 -9.87 22.56
#